data_c6fdbd78fff2b5a156c98146e1fa90cd
#
_entry.id   c6fdbd78fff2b5a156c98146e1fa90cd
#
_cell.length_a   1.000
_cell.length_b   1.000
_cell.length_c   1.000
_cell.angle_alpha   90.00
_cell.angle_beta   90.00
_cell.angle_gamma   90.00
#
_symmetry.space_group_name_H-M   'P 1'
#
loop_
_entity.id
_entity.type
_entity.pdbx_description
1 polymer ?
#
loop_
_entity_poly.entity_id
_entity_poly.type
_entity_poly.pdbx_seq_one_letter_code
_entity_poly.pdbx_strand_id
1 'polypeptide(L)'
;MIQRIFYPVGQGAFYSERHENCNIVYDCGSMSISKGRKVVSQRFSKEDIIDILFISHFDYDHISLIEDLKATVKEIRFVVMPLLHHNEKILLFNVSSI
;
A
#
# COMPACT_ATOMS: atom_id res chain seq x y z
N MET A 1 0.38 -10.24 18.01
CA MET A 1 -0.98 -9.68 17.84
C MET A 1 -1.12 -9.07 16.46
N ILE A 2 -2.25 -9.29 15.82
CA ILE A 2 -2.52 -8.74 14.49
C ILE A 2 -3.33 -7.46 14.64
N GLN A 3 -2.85 -6.37 14.01
CA GLN A 3 -3.61 -5.14 13.92
C GLN A 3 -4.16 -4.99 12.51
N ARG A 4 -5.46 -4.83 12.40
CA ARG A 4 -6.15 -4.56 11.14
C ARG A 4 -6.63 -3.13 11.16
N ILE A 5 -6.12 -2.33 10.22
CA ILE A 5 -6.34 -0.89 10.24
C ILE A 5 -6.90 -0.42 8.91
N PHE A 6 -8.10 0.18 8.94
CA PHE A 6 -8.65 0.92 7.82
C PHE A 6 -8.29 2.38 8.03
N TYR A 7 -7.51 2.95 7.13
CA TYR A 7 -7.03 4.32 7.30
C TYR A 7 -8.06 5.33 6.84
N PRO A 8 -8.20 6.46 7.57
CA PRO A 8 -9.21 7.46 7.27
C PRO A 8 -8.75 8.41 6.15
N VAL A 9 -8.74 7.91 4.93
CA VAL A 9 -8.28 8.68 3.77
C VAL A 9 -9.41 9.35 2.99
N GLY A 10 -10.64 9.27 3.48
CA GLY A 10 -11.80 9.77 2.77
C GLY A 10 -12.21 8.78 1.68
N GLN A 11 -12.55 9.29 0.50
CA GLN A 11 -12.88 8.42 -0.63
C GLN A 11 -11.60 7.78 -1.17
N GLY A 12 -11.45 6.49 -0.96
CA GLY A 12 -10.27 5.77 -1.39
C GLY A 12 -10.15 4.45 -0.68
N ALA A 13 -9.06 3.75 -0.94
CA ALA A 13 -8.80 2.46 -0.33
C ALA A 13 -7.38 2.47 0.27
N PHE A 14 -7.32 2.21 1.56
CA PHE A 14 -6.05 2.09 2.25
C PHE A 14 -6.27 1.27 3.52
N TYR A 15 -5.74 0.07 3.53
CA TYR A 15 -5.90 -0.88 4.64
C TYR A 15 -4.58 -1.59 4.89
N SER A 16 -4.28 -1.88 6.14
CA SER A 16 -3.12 -2.68 6.45
C SER A 16 -3.41 -3.74 7.50
N GLU A 17 -2.58 -4.79 7.47
CA GLU A 17 -2.48 -5.77 8.54
C GLU A 17 -1.06 -5.75 9.06
N ARG A 18 -0.91 -5.43 10.32
CA ARG A 18 0.38 -5.43 10.98
C ARG A 18 0.48 -6.66 11.87
N HIS A 19 1.32 -7.58 11.45
CA HIS A 19 1.64 -8.78 12.20
C HIS A 19 2.97 -8.57 12.93
N GLU A 20 3.30 -9.46 13.84
CA GLU A 20 4.53 -9.32 14.62
C GLU A 20 5.78 -9.22 13.74
N ASN A 21 5.86 -10.04 12.70
CA ASN A 21 7.03 -10.09 11.82
C ASN A 21 6.69 -9.83 10.36
N CYS A 22 5.53 -9.29 10.07
CA CYS A 22 5.08 -9.11 8.69
C CYS A 22 4.04 -8.00 8.60
N ASN A 23 4.24 -7.06 7.70
CA ASN A 23 3.29 -5.98 7.45
C ASN A 23 2.76 -6.10 6.03
N ILE A 24 1.45 -6.05 5.90
CA ILE A 24 0.76 -6.16 4.61
C ILE A 24 -0.11 -4.92 4.42
N VAL A 25 -0.02 -4.32 3.25
CA VAL A 25 -0.88 -3.18 2.86
C VAL A 25 -1.75 -3.62 1.68
N TYR A 26 -3.04 -3.31 1.75
CA TYR A 26 -4.00 -3.57 0.69
C TYR A 26 -4.46 -2.23 0.14
N ASP A 27 -4.04 -1.90 -1.06
CA ASP A 27 -4.28 -0.64 -1.72
C ASP A 27 -3.73 0.54 -0.92
N CYS A 28 -3.38 1.61 -1.59
CA CYS A 28 -2.87 2.80 -0.92
C CYS A 28 -3.25 4.01 -1.78
N GLY A 29 -4.45 4.53 -1.58
CA GLY A 29 -4.94 5.61 -2.39
C GLY A 29 -6.04 6.42 -1.73
N SER A 30 -6.24 7.61 -2.28
CA SER A 30 -7.29 8.53 -1.87
C SER A 30 -7.59 9.50 -3.00
N MET A 31 -8.84 9.90 -3.11
CA MET A 31 -9.23 11.01 -3.99
C MET A 31 -8.81 12.34 -3.37
N SER A 32 -8.62 12.38 -2.05
CA SER A 32 -8.15 13.55 -1.33
C SER A 32 -6.67 13.37 -1.00
N ILE A 33 -5.78 13.82 -1.90
CA ILE A 33 -4.34 13.59 -1.79
C ILE A 33 -3.75 14.20 -0.53
N SER A 34 -4.11 15.44 -0.19
CA SER A 34 -3.56 16.09 0.99
C SER A 34 -3.92 15.35 2.27
N LYS A 35 -5.15 14.87 2.38
CA LYS A 35 -5.58 14.08 3.53
C LYS A 35 -4.87 12.72 3.57
N GLY A 36 -4.75 12.09 2.41
CA GLY A 36 -4.08 10.80 2.31
C GLY A 36 -2.59 10.88 2.66
N ARG A 37 -1.88 11.90 2.16
CA ARG A 37 -0.47 12.11 2.49
C ARG A 37 -0.26 12.31 3.98
N LYS A 38 -1.17 13.03 4.62
CA LYS A 38 -1.12 13.24 6.06
C LYS A 38 -1.25 11.92 6.82
N VAL A 39 -2.16 11.06 6.40
CA VAL A 39 -2.33 9.72 6.99
C VAL A 39 -1.05 8.90 6.82
N VAL A 40 -0.48 8.86 5.62
CA VAL A 40 0.76 8.12 5.37
C VAL A 40 1.88 8.59 6.30
N SER A 41 2.08 9.91 6.39
CA SER A 41 3.15 10.46 7.21
C SER A 41 2.95 10.24 8.70
N GLN A 42 1.71 10.13 9.17
CA GLN A 42 1.40 9.92 10.58
C GLN A 42 1.43 8.45 10.98
N ARG A 43 1.15 7.54 10.05
CA ARG A 43 0.98 6.12 10.36
C ARG A 43 2.17 5.25 9.96
N PHE A 44 3.05 5.76 9.13
CA PHE A 44 4.21 5.03 8.65
C PHE A 44 5.48 5.84 8.85
N SER A 45 6.61 5.16 8.94
CA SER A 45 7.91 5.80 9.14
C SER A 45 9.01 5.04 8.43
N LYS A 46 10.22 5.58 8.44
CA LYS A 46 11.41 4.95 7.86
C LYS A 46 11.82 3.66 8.56
N GLU A 47 11.21 3.34 9.69
CA GLU A 47 11.46 2.07 10.37
C GLU A 47 10.56 0.96 9.87
N ASP A 48 9.50 1.31 9.15
CA ASP A 48 8.53 0.33 8.67
C ASP A 48 9.01 -0.37 7.41
N ILE A 49 8.83 -1.68 7.38
CA ILE A 49 9.01 -2.49 6.19
C ILE A 49 7.64 -3.04 5.81
N ILE A 50 7.25 -2.79 4.58
CA ILE A 50 6.03 -3.37 4.03
C ILE A 50 6.43 -4.63 3.27
N ASP A 51 6.06 -5.77 3.80
CA ASP A 51 6.45 -7.04 3.19
C ASP A 51 5.70 -7.27 1.89
N ILE A 52 4.41 -7.00 1.88
CA ILE A 52 3.59 -7.15 0.68
C ILE A 52 2.63 -5.98 0.56
N LEU A 53 2.59 -5.39 -0.63
CA LEU A 53 1.58 -4.40 -1.02
C LEU A 53 0.69 -5.05 -2.08
N PHE A 54 -0.58 -5.30 -1.73
CA PHE A 54 -1.57 -5.80 -2.67
C PHE A 54 -2.28 -4.63 -3.33
N ILE A 55 -2.34 -4.65 -4.65
CA ILE A 55 -3.09 -3.67 -5.43
C ILE A 55 -4.26 -4.40 -6.08
N SER A 56 -5.48 -4.05 -5.67
CA SER A 56 -6.67 -4.72 -6.19
C SER A 56 -7.11 -4.17 -7.55
N HIS A 57 -6.95 -2.86 -7.73
CA HIS A 57 -7.34 -2.15 -8.94
C HIS A 57 -6.33 -1.04 -9.22
N PHE A 58 -6.19 -0.66 -10.49
CA PHE A 58 -5.32 0.46 -10.86
C PHE A 58 -6.06 1.80 -10.88
N ASP A 59 -7.23 1.86 -10.30
CA ASP A 59 -7.97 3.12 -10.18
C ASP A 59 -7.22 4.09 -9.26
N TYR A 60 -7.33 5.37 -9.55
CA TYR A 60 -6.59 6.40 -8.84
C TYR A 60 -6.78 6.35 -7.32
N ASP A 61 -8.01 6.11 -6.87
CA ASP A 61 -8.32 6.06 -5.43
C ASP A 61 -7.75 4.82 -4.73
N HIS A 62 -7.16 3.89 -5.47
CA HIS A 62 -6.50 2.71 -4.92
C HIS A 62 -4.98 2.79 -4.98
N ILE A 63 -4.41 3.64 -5.82
CA ILE A 63 -2.96 3.68 -6.06
C ILE A 63 -2.32 5.04 -5.84
N SER A 64 -3.10 6.09 -5.64
CA SER A 64 -2.60 7.47 -5.67
C SER A 64 -1.57 7.81 -4.58
N LEU A 65 -1.50 7.02 -3.51
CA LEU A 65 -0.58 7.26 -2.39
C LEU A 65 0.59 6.28 -2.34
N ILE A 66 0.74 5.43 -3.33
CA ILE A 66 1.82 4.42 -3.33
C ILE A 66 3.20 5.08 -3.33
N GLU A 67 3.39 6.13 -4.13
CA GLU A 67 4.66 6.84 -4.15
C GLU A 67 4.97 7.51 -2.81
N ASP A 68 3.94 8.05 -2.16
CA ASP A 68 4.08 8.63 -0.83
C ASP A 68 4.45 7.56 0.20
N LEU A 69 3.82 6.41 0.14
CA LEU A 69 4.15 5.29 1.03
C LEU A 69 5.59 4.82 0.80
N LYS A 70 5.97 4.64 -0.46
CA LYS A 70 7.33 4.21 -0.83
C LYS A 70 8.39 5.19 -0.32
N ALA A 71 8.10 6.48 -0.39
CA ALA A 71 9.02 7.51 0.09
C ALA A 71 9.09 7.56 1.62
N THR A 72 8.06 7.11 2.31
CA THR A 72 7.96 7.21 3.76
C THR A 72 8.56 6.01 4.48
N VAL A 73 8.31 4.81 3.99
CA VAL A 73 8.78 3.58 4.66
C VAL A 73 10.21 3.23 4.27
N LYS A 74 10.79 2.30 5.01
CA LYS A 74 12.14 1.83 4.74
C LYS A 74 12.21 1.08 3.41
N GLU A 75 11.29 0.15 3.20
CA GLU A 75 11.18 -0.56 1.92
C GLU A 75 9.81 -1.20 1.76
N ILE A 76 9.44 -1.42 0.52
CA ILE A 76 8.31 -2.27 0.13
C ILE A 76 8.94 -3.44 -0.62
N ARG A 77 8.82 -4.64 -0.06
CA ARG A 77 9.52 -5.81 -0.60
C ARG A 77 8.88 -6.38 -1.85
N PHE A 78 7.56 -6.58 -1.80
CA PHE A 78 6.84 -7.20 -2.91
C PHE A 78 5.56 -6.44 -3.19
N VAL A 79 5.21 -6.36 -4.46
CA VAL A 79 3.92 -5.84 -4.91
C VAL A 79 3.20 -6.96 -5.62
N VAL A 80 1.95 -7.19 -5.25
CA VAL A 80 1.06 -8.13 -5.91
C VAL A 80 -0.03 -7.32 -6.59
N MET A 81 -0.18 -7.47 -7.89
CA MET A 81 -1.15 -6.68 -8.66
C MET A 81 -1.77 -7.53 -9.77
N PRO A 82 -2.98 -7.21 -10.20
CA PRO A 82 -3.60 -7.93 -11.32
C PRO A 82 -2.92 -7.56 -12.63
N LEU A 83 -2.84 -8.53 -13.55
CA LEU A 83 -2.41 -8.25 -14.91
C LEU A 83 -3.58 -7.67 -15.69
N LEU A 84 -3.29 -6.66 -16.52
CA LEU A 84 -4.30 -5.95 -17.31
C LEU A 84 -4.70 -6.69 -18.60
N HIS A 85 -4.74 -8.02 -18.56
CA HIS A 85 -5.06 -8.82 -19.74
C HIS A 85 -6.08 -9.91 -19.40
N HIS A 86 -6.63 -10.54 -20.44
CA HIS A 86 -7.72 -11.52 -20.37
C HIS A 86 -7.57 -12.65 -19.39
N ASN A 87 -6.37 -12.94 -18.94
CA ASN A 87 -6.09 -14.07 -18.06
C ASN A 87 -5.88 -13.63 -16.62
N GLU A 88 -6.65 -12.84 -16.06
CA GLU A 88 -6.70 -12.48 -14.64
C GLU A 88 -5.53 -13.02 -13.77
N LYS A 89 -4.31 -12.90 -14.26
CA LYS A 89 -3.14 -13.36 -13.54
C LYS A 89 -2.68 -12.31 -12.57
N ILE A 90 -2.03 -12.77 -11.51
CA ILE A 90 -1.41 -11.88 -10.54
C ILE A 90 0.08 -11.81 -10.83
N LEU A 91 0.61 -10.61 -10.92
CA LEU A 91 2.03 -10.38 -11.07
C LEU A 91 2.65 -10.08 -9.70
N LEU A 92 3.65 -10.85 -9.33
CA LEU A 92 4.42 -10.63 -8.11
C LEU A 92 5.84 -10.24 -8.49
N PHE A 93 6.32 -9.12 -7.96
CA PHE A 93 7.71 -8.74 -8.17
C PHE A 93 8.27 -7.99 -6.96
N ASN A 94 9.59 -8.05 -6.83
CA ASN A 94 10.30 -7.40 -5.74
C ASN A 94 10.65 -5.98 -6.15
N VAL A 95 10.16 -4.99 -5.38
CA VAL A 95 10.42 -3.58 -5.67
C VAL A 95 11.57 -3.00 -4.86
N SER A 96 12.13 -3.76 -3.93
CA SER A 96 13.24 -3.26 -3.10
C SER A 96 14.52 -3.07 -3.89
N SER A 97 14.64 -3.71 -5.04
CA SER A 97 15.81 -3.61 -5.91
C SER A 97 15.71 -2.52 -6.98
N ILE A 98 14.62 -1.79 -7.01
CA ILE A 98 14.39 -0.74 -8.01
C ILE A 98 15.00 0.59 -7.59
#